data_31c648dc7ab3c373f58def5cf977f471
#
_entry.id   31c648dc7ab3c373f58def5cf977f471
#
_cell.length_a   1.000
_cell.length_b   1.000
_cell.length_c   1.000
_cell.angle_alpha   90.00
_cell.angle_beta   90.00
_cell.angle_gamma   90.00
#
_symmetry.space_group_name_H-M   'P 1'
#
loop_
_entity.id
_entity.type
_entity.pdbx_description
1 polymer ?
#
loop_
_entity_poly.entity_id
_entity_poly.type
_entity_poly.pdbx_seq_one_letter_code
_entity_poly.pdbx_strand_id
1 'polypeptide(L)'
;MAQPRIGHLQEAINIFYYLKHHDRSWMVMDPRRFDVEWIPRKDGESHPCDRAQAMKELYPDSEDQLPYNMPQPRGNPVDISVFVDADHAGNRVTRRSHTGIIIYVNQAPIMWYSKKQNTIETSTFGSEFVALKIAVELVESLIYKLRMFGVPIEGEARIFCDNESVVNSSGNPETVLKKKHCSVAYHKVREMVASGKVLIYYEHSSSNLADLLTKPLSSSKRQPLIQALLH
;
A
#
# COMPACT_ATOMS: atom_id res chain seq x y z
N MET A 1 -9.34 16.95 -24.87
CA MET A 1 -9.61 15.71 -25.62
C MET A 1 -8.32 14.93 -25.75
N ALA A 2 -8.31 13.65 -25.47
CA ALA A 2 -7.16 12.80 -25.76
C ALA A 2 -7.05 12.65 -27.28
N GLN A 3 -5.88 12.88 -27.84
CA GLN A 3 -5.60 12.62 -29.27
C GLN A 3 -5.01 11.21 -29.40
N PRO A 4 -5.79 10.20 -29.85
CA PRO A 4 -5.29 8.85 -30.03
C PRO A 4 -4.26 8.84 -31.16
N ARG A 5 -3.18 8.07 -30.98
CA ARG A 5 -2.12 7.86 -31.98
C ARG A 5 -2.01 6.36 -32.26
N ILE A 6 -1.40 6.01 -33.40
CA ILE A 6 -1.17 4.60 -33.79
C ILE A 6 -0.46 3.82 -32.69
N GLY A 7 0.50 4.43 -31.99
CA GLY A 7 1.16 3.79 -30.85
C GLY A 7 0.20 3.41 -29.71
N HIS A 8 -0.82 4.22 -29.41
CA HIS A 8 -1.81 3.87 -28.39
C HIS A 8 -2.68 2.68 -28.83
N LEU A 9 -2.98 2.56 -30.13
CA LEU A 9 -3.69 1.41 -30.66
C LEU A 9 -2.81 0.14 -30.56
N GLN A 10 -1.52 0.25 -30.88
CA GLN A 10 -0.58 -0.86 -30.77
C GLN A 10 -0.48 -1.36 -29.31
N GLU A 11 -0.38 -0.45 -28.34
CA GLU A 11 -0.38 -0.83 -26.91
C GLU A 11 -1.69 -1.51 -26.49
N ALA A 12 -2.84 -1.02 -26.95
CA ALA A 12 -4.11 -1.69 -26.70
C ALA A 12 -4.14 -3.10 -27.30
N ILE A 13 -3.64 -3.29 -28.52
CA ILE A 13 -3.53 -4.60 -29.17
C ILE A 13 -2.59 -5.52 -28.37
N ASN A 14 -1.46 -5.01 -27.87
CA ASN A 14 -0.51 -5.76 -27.03
C ASN A 14 -1.18 -6.29 -25.75
N ILE A 15 -2.10 -5.53 -25.13
CA ILE A 15 -2.90 -6.00 -23.99
C ILE A 15 -3.76 -7.21 -24.40
N PHE A 16 -4.45 -7.16 -25.55
CA PHE A 16 -5.24 -8.30 -26.01
C PHE A 16 -4.39 -9.53 -26.34
N TYR A 17 -3.20 -9.35 -26.90
CA TYR A 17 -2.25 -10.45 -27.11
C TYR A 17 -1.80 -11.07 -25.79
N TYR A 18 -1.50 -10.24 -24.78
CA TYR A 18 -1.15 -10.72 -23.45
C TYR A 18 -2.29 -11.55 -22.85
N LEU A 19 -3.52 -11.04 -22.85
CA LEU A 19 -4.69 -11.73 -22.33
C LEU A 19 -4.94 -13.06 -23.05
N LYS A 20 -4.75 -13.10 -24.37
CA LYS A 20 -4.89 -14.33 -25.16
C LYS A 20 -3.88 -15.42 -24.75
N HIS A 21 -2.65 -15.03 -24.37
CA HIS A 21 -1.61 -15.97 -23.95
C HIS A 21 -1.71 -16.36 -22.48
N HIS A 22 -2.50 -15.62 -21.70
CA HIS A 22 -2.70 -15.81 -20.26
C HIS A 22 -4.19 -15.98 -19.92
N ASP A 23 -4.94 -16.65 -20.77
CA ASP A 23 -6.39 -16.84 -20.67
C ASP A 23 -6.82 -17.77 -19.51
N ARG A 24 -5.86 -18.49 -18.92
CA ARG A 24 -6.08 -19.42 -17.79
C ARG A 24 -5.61 -18.88 -16.44
N SER A 25 -5.20 -17.61 -16.37
CA SER A 25 -4.84 -17.00 -15.11
C SER A 25 -6.08 -16.57 -14.34
N TRP A 26 -6.16 -16.91 -13.07
CA TRP A 26 -7.24 -16.48 -12.17
C TRP A 26 -6.68 -15.97 -10.84
N MET A 27 -7.46 -15.17 -10.18
CA MET A 27 -7.16 -14.65 -8.86
C MET A 27 -7.81 -15.56 -7.81
N VAL A 28 -7.01 -16.07 -6.87
CA VAL A 28 -7.52 -16.90 -5.78
C VAL A 28 -7.96 -16.02 -4.62
N MET A 29 -9.21 -16.20 -4.19
CA MET A 29 -9.75 -15.56 -2.99
C MET A 29 -9.55 -16.50 -1.80
N ASP A 30 -8.33 -16.54 -1.26
CA ASP A 30 -7.97 -17.41 -0.15
C ASP A 30 -8.38 -16.78 1.18
N PRO A 31 -9.26 -17.41 1.98
CA PRO A 31 -9.70 -16.88 3.25
C PRO A 31 -8.69 -17.08 4.39
N ARG A 32 -7.59 -17.81 4.16
CA ARG A 32 -6.55 -18.01 5.17
C ARG A 32 -5.84 -16.69 5.47
N ARG A 33 -5.38 -16.54 6.68
CA ARG A 33 -4.60 -15.36 7.08
C ARG A 33 -3.19 -15.41 6.52
N PHE A 34 -2.57 -14.25 6.35
CA PHE A 34 -1.14 -14.18 6.09
C PHE A 34 -0.36 -14.74 7.27
N ASP A 35 0.63 -15.58 6.97
CA ASP A 35 1.58 -16.01 7.98
C ASP A 35 2.53 -14.86 8.31
N VAL A 36 2.41 -14.33 9.51
CA VAL A 36 3.14 -13.13 9.97
C VAL A 36 4.59 -13.45 10.35
N GLU A 37 4.92 -14.73 10.59
CA GLU A 37 6.30 -15.15 10.90
C GLU A 37 7.25 -14.91 9.71
N TRP A 38 6.68 -14.78 8.51
CA TRP A 38 7.42 -14.51 7.27
C TRP A 38 8.00 -13.09 7.17
N ILE A 39 7.59 -12.11 7.98
CA ILE A 39 8.07 -10.73 7.85
C ILE A 39 9.55 -10.67 8.29
N PRO A 40 10.51 -10.49 7.35
CA PRO A 40 11.92 -10.44 7.68
C PRO A 40 12.21 -9.22 8.55
N ARG A 41 12.89 -9.45 9.68
CA ARG A 41 13.37 -8.37 10.57
C ARG A 41 14.87 -8.22 10.39
N LYS A 42 15.35 -6.99 10.36
CA LYS A 42 16.77 -6.73 10.51
C LYS A 42 17.12 -6.84 12.00
N ASP A 43 18.23 -7.52 12.30
CA ASP A 43 18.73 -7.63 13.67
C ASP A 43 18.94 -6.23 14.28
N GLY A 44 18.36 -6.02 15.48
CA GLY A 44 18.45 -4.75 16.20
C GLY A 44 17.39 -3.68 15.85
N GLU A 45 16.47 -3.94 14.93
CA GLU A 45 15.35 -3.02 14.70
C GLU A 45 14.24 -3.21 15.74
N SER A 46 13.74 -2.10 16.30
CA SER A 46 12.55 -2.09 17.17
C SER A 46 11.32 -2.57 16.38
N HIS A 47 10.46 -3.35 17.05
CA HIS A 47 9.23 -3.81 16.41
C HIS A 47 8.34 -2.62 16.00
N PRO A 48 7.64 -2.67 14.83
CA PRO A 48 6.72 -1.60 14.45
C PRO A 48 5.67 -1.25 15.52
N CYS A 49 5.22 -2.23 16.32
CA CYS A 49 4.31 -1.99 17.45
C CYS A 49 4.96 -1.11 18.54
N ASP A 50 6.25 -1.31 18.85
CA ASP A 50 6.95 -0.50 19.86
C ASP A 50 7.07 0.95 19.38
N ARG A 51 7.31 1.14 18.08
CA ARG A 51 7.35 2.47 17.44
C ARG A 51 5.97 3.12 17.44
N ALA A 52 4.90 2.36 17.18
CA ALA A 52 3.52 2.86 17.23
C ALA A 52 3.15 3.35 18.62
N GLN A 53 3.55 2.63 19.68
CA GLN A 53 3.34 3.07 21.05
C GLN A 53 4.05 4.39 21.36
N ALA A 54 5.31 4.53 20.99
CA ALA A 54 6.04 5.80 21.14
C ALA A 54 5.46 6.92 20.27
N MET A 55 4.87 6.59 19.11
CA MET A 55 4.18 7.56 18.23
C MET A 55 2.92 8.13 18.90
N LYS A 56 2.21 7.35 19.71
CA LYS A 56 1.03 7.78 20.43
C LYS A 56 1.30 8.93 21.42
N GLU A 57 2.52 9.00 21.97
CA GLU A 57 2.93 10.12 22.83
C GLU A 57 3.00 11.43 22.06
N LEU A 58 3.37 11.41 20.78
CA LEU A 58 3.45 12.59 19.92
C LEU A 58 2.10 13.02 19.34
N TYR A 59 1.15 12.10 19.26
CA TYR A 59 -0.19 12.30 18.70
C TYR A 59 -1.25 11.80 19.69
N PRO A 60 -1.37 12.42 20.90
CA PRO A 60 -2.25 11.94 21.95
C PRO A 60 -3.73 11.95 21.59
N ASP A 61 -4.12 12.85 20.68
CA ASP A 61 -5.50 12.99 20.20
C ASP A 61 -5.86 11.99 19.09
N SER A 62 -4.88 11.19 18.61
CA SER A 62 -5.08 10.21 17.56
C SER A 62 -5.66 8.92 18.16
N GLU A 63 -6.98 8.88 18.25
CA GLU A 63 -7.72 7.72 18.71
C GLU A 63 -8.47 7.03 17.57
N ASP A 64 -8.60 5.70 17.67
CA ASP A 64 -9.45 4.93 16.78
C ASP A 64 -10.92 5.07 17.21
N GLN A 65 -11.61 6.07 16.67
CA GLN A 65 -13.02 6.30 16.96
C GLN A 65 -13.90 5.27 16.27
N LEU A 66 -14.55 4.44 17.08
CA LEU A 66 -15.53 3.48 16.59
C LEU A 66 -16.85 4.19 16.24
N PRO A 67 -17.49 3.84 15.11
CA PRO A 67 -18.81 4.34 14.78
C PRO A 67 -19.81 4.00 15.90
N TYR A 68 -20.61 4.96 16.34
CA TYR A 68 -21.59 4.77 17.42
C TYR A 68 -22.67 3.73 17.09
N ASN A 69 -22.94 3.51 15.80
CA ASN A 69 -23.94 2.56 15.30
C ASN A 69 -23.29 1.30 14.69
N MET A 70 -22.04 1.01 15.06
CA MET A 70 -21.32 -0.16 14.56
C MET A 70 -22.08 -1.45 14.98
N PRO A 71 -22.39 -2.35 14.04
CA PRO A 71 -23.01 -3.63 14.37
C PRO A 71 -22.06 -4.49 15.20
N GLN A 72 -22.62 -5.40 15.99
CA GLN A 72 -21.81 -6.38 16.73
C GLN A 72 -21.02 -7.26 15.75
N PRO A 73 -19.69 -7.37 15.93
CA PRO A 73 -18.86 -8.20 15.06
C PRO A 73 -19.29 -9.67 15.07
N ARG A 74 -19.30 -10.30 13.89
CA ARG A 74 -19.69 -11.71 13.72
C ARG A 74 -18.70 -12.40 12.75
N GLY A 75 -18.49 -13.68 12.99
CA GLY A 75 -17.62 -14.51 12.17
C GLY A 75 -16.16 -14.52 12.65
N ASN A 76 -15.27 -15.03 11.81
CA ASN A 76 -13.85 -15.06 12.09
C ASN A 76 -13.22 -13.69 11.83
N PRO A 77 -12.29 -13.23 12.67
CA PRO A 77 -11.60 -11.99 12.41
C PRO A 77 -10.69 -12.10 11.18
N VAL A 78 -10.59 -10.98 10.46
CA VAL A 78 -9.75 -10.86 9.26
C VAL A 78 -8.57 -9.94 9.55
N ASP A 79 -7.48 -10.14 8.83
CA ASP A 79 -6.34 -9.23 8.78
C ASP A 79 -6.29 -8.46 7.45
N ILE A 80 -5.62 -7.31 7.44
CA ILE A 80 -5.46 -6.45 6.26
C ILE A 80 -3.97 -6.32 5.97
N SER A 81 -3.57 -6.61 4.74
CA SER A 81 -2.20 -6.43 4.26
C SER A 81 -2.20 -5.62 2.96
N VAL A 82 -1.25 -4.70 2.83
CA VAL A 82 -1.21 -3.73 1.74
C VAL A 82 0.21 -3.62 1.20
N PHE A 83 0.39 -3.73 -0.10
CA PHE A 83 1.63 -3.42 -0.79
C PHE A 83 1.50 -2.06 -1.46
N VAL A 84 2.51 -1.20 -1.31
CA VAL A 84 2.54 0.14 -1.88
C VAL A 84 3.87 0.43 -2.57
N ASP A 85 3.81 1.10 -3.72
CA ASP A 85 4.96 1.55 -4.49
C ASP A 85 4.65 2.85 -5.24
N ALA A 86 5.68 3.61 -5.61
CA ALA A 86 5.57 4.75 -6.51
C ALA A 86 6.70 4.81 -7.53
N ASP A 87 6.36 4.80 -8.81
CA ASP A 87 7.30 5.11 -9.88
C ASP A 87 7.57 6.63 -9.95
N HIS A 88 8.72 7.07 -9.41
CA HIS A 88 9.08 8.48 -9.33
C HIS A 88 9.29 9.09 -10.71
N ALA A 89 8.50 10.13 -11.03
CA ALA A 89 8.59 10.91 -12.27
C ALA A 89 8.55 10.06 -13.56
N GLY A 90 7.95 8.86 -13.53
CA GLY A 90 7.92 7.90 -14.64
C GLY A 90 7.20 8.40 -15.87
N ASN A 91 6.25 9.33 -15.75
CA ASN A 91 5.66 9.96 -16.91
C ASN A 91 6.61 10.99 -17.53
N ARG A 92 7.20 10.63 -18.66
CA ARG A 92 8.23 11.45 -19.33
C ARG A 92 7.75 12.84 -19.76
N VAL A 93 6.47 13.02 -20.03
CA VAL A 93 5.88 14.29 -20.49
C VAL A 93 5.52 15.18 -19.31
N THR A 94 4.78 14.64 -18.34
CA THR A 94 4.25 15.44 -17.22
C THR A 94 5.12 15.37 -15.97
N ARG A 95 6.13 14.48 -15.94
CA ARG A 95 7.01 14.21 -14.79
C ARG A 95 6.26 13.82 -13.51
N ARG A 96 5.00 13.41 -13.64
CA ARG A 96 4.20 12.89 -12.53
C ARG A 96 4.56 11.44 -12.25
N SER A 97 4.58 11.12 -10.98
CA SER A 97 4.77 9.76 -10.47
C SER A 97 3.53 8.91 -10.66
N HIS A 98 3.68 7.59 -10.58
CA HIS A 98 2.58 6.64 -10.63
C HIS A 98 2.51 5.90 -9.30
N THR A 99 1.34 5.83 -8.69
CA THR A 99 1.10 5.08 -7.45
C THR A 99 0.52 3.73 -7.77
N GLY A 100 1.08 2.68 -7.17
CA GLY A 100 0.57 1.32 -7.17
C GLY A 100 0.23 0.88 -5.74
N ILE A 101 -0.96 0.30 -5.54
CA ILE A 101 -1.39 -0.24 -4.25
C ILE A 101 -2.18 -1.52 -4.50
N ILE A 102 -1.89 -2.57 -3.73
CA ILE A 102 -2.69 -3.79 -3.69
C ILE A 102 -3.10 -4.02 -2.24
N ILE A 103 -4.39 -4.24 -2.01
CA ILE A 103 -4.95 -4.48 -0.67
C ILE A 103 -5.51 -5.89 -0.60
N TYR A 104 -5.08 -6.61 0.42
CA TYR A 104 -5.54 -7.94 0.78
C TYR A 104 -6.40 -7.88 2.04
N VAL A 105 -7.44 -8.70 2.07
CA VAL A 105 -8.10 -9.14 3.29
C VAL A 105 -7.80 -10.63 3.45
N ASN A 106 -7.10 -10.99 4.50
CA ASN A 106 -6.44 -12.29 4.58
C ASN A 106 -5.49 -12.48 3.39
N GLN A 107 -5.52 -13.63 2.71
CA GLN A 107 -4.73 -13.84 1.48
C GLN A 107 -5.52 -13.53 0.18
N ALA A 108 -6.71 -12.92 0.28
CA ALA A 108 -7.51 -12.55 -0.86
C ALA A 108 -7.20 -11.09 -1.31
N PRO A 109 -6.71 -10.86 -2.53
CA PRO A 109 -6.55 -9.52 -3.07
C PRO A 109 -7.93 -8.95 -3.43
N ILE A 110 -8.37 -7.93 -2.67
CA ILE A 110 -9.72 -7.37 -2.80
C ILE A 110 -9.75 -6.03 -3.52
N MET A 111 -8.62 -5.34 -3.58
CA MET A 111 -8.53 -4.01 -4.20
C MET A 111 -7.14 -3.78 -4.77
N TRP A 112 -7.09 -3.17 -5.95
CA TRP A 112 -5.86 -2.68 -6.55
C TRP A 112 -6.07 -1.25 -7.05
N TYR A 113 -5.00 -0.46 -6.98
CA TYR A 113 -5.01 0.93 -7.39
C TYR A 113 -3.75 1.23 -8.19
N SER A 114 -3.92 1.70 -9.43
CA SER A 114 -2.82 2.10 -10.31
C SER A 114 -3.19 3.43 -10.94
N LYS A 115 -2.61 4.52 -10.45
CA LYS A 115 -2.99 5.86 -10.90
C LYS A 115 -1.83 6.84 -10.84
N LYS A 116 -1.79 7.72 -11.83
CA LYS A 116 -0.87 8.85 -11.85
C LYS A 116 -1.18 9.83 -10.71
N GLN A 117 -0.15 10.25 -9.98
CA GLN A 117 -0.28 11.25 -8.91
C GLN A 117 -0.71 12.60 -9.48
N ASN A 118 -1.49 13.34 -8.71
CA ASN A 118 -1.94 14.69 -9.11
C ASN A 118 -0.85 15.73 -8.90
N THR A 119 0.09 15.49 -7.99
CA THR A 119 1.25 16.35 -7.70
C THR A 119 2.50 15.89 -8.44
N ILE A 120 3.47 16.79 -8.56
CA ILE A 120 4.82 16.48 -9.04
C ILE A 120 5.75 16.57 -7.84
N GLU A 121 6.29 15.42 -7.46
CA GLU A 121 7.23 15.33 -6.36
C GLU A 121 8.66 15.48 -6.86
N THR A 122 9.49 16.18 -6.09
CA THR A 122 10.88 16.47 -6.46
C THR A 122 11.85 15.36 -6.06
N SER A 123 11.38 14.31 -5.44
CA SER A 123 12.21 13.19 -4.98
C SER A 123 11.42 11.89 -4.91
N THR A 124 12.11 10.77 -4.99
CA THR A 124 11.56 9.43 -4.76
C THR A 124 10.84 9.35 -3.40
N PHE A 125 11.47 9.84 -2.33
CA PHE A 125 10.84 9.92 -1.00
C PHE A 125 9.47 10.60 -1.04
N GLY A 126 9.32 11.74 -1.74
CA GLY A 126 8.05 12.46 -1.82
C GLY A 126 6.98 11.66 -2.54
N SER A 127 7.31 11.05 -3.69
CA SER A 127 6.36 10.23 -4.44
C SER A 127 5.93 8.98 -3.69
N GLU A 128 6.86 8.31 -3.01
CA GLU A 128 6.56 7.16 -2.16
C GLU A 128 5.69 7.55 -0.96
N PHE A 129 5.99 8.71 -0.34
CA PHE A 129 5.19 9.19 0.79
C PHE A 129 3.76 9.57 0.38
N VAL A 130 3.58 10.14 -0.80
CA VAL A 130 2.23 10.39 -1.37
C VAL A 130 1.50 9.07 -1.63
N ALA A 131 2.18 8.05 -2.15
CA ALA A 131 1.59 6.74 -2.36
C ALA A 131 1.18 6.09 -1.03
N LEU A 132 2.06 6.13 -0.02
CA LEU A 132 1.78 5.63 1.32
C LEU A 132 0.58 6.35 1.96
N LYS A 133 0.49 7.68 1.82
CA LYS A 133 -0.66 8.45 2.31
C LYS A 133 -1.98 7.99 1.65
N ILE A 134 -1.98 7.75 0.34
CA ILE A 134 -3.16 7.22 -0.37
C ILE A 134 -3.50 5.82 0.13
N ALA A 135 -2.51 4.95 0.33
CA ALA A 135 -2.73 3.60 0.88
C ALA A 135 -3.39 3.66 2.26
N VAL A 136 -2.89 4.51 3.15
CA VAL A 136 -3.44 4.73 4.49
C VAL A 136 -4.90 5.19 4.44
N GLU A 137 -5.25 6.11 3.55
CA GLU A 137 -6.64 6.59 3.38
C GLU A 137 -7.58 5.49 2.85
N LEU A 138 -7.10 4.66 1.92
CA LEU A 138 -7.86 3.51 1.41
C LEU A 138 -8.09 2.47 2.52
N VAL A 139 -7.06 2.19 3.33
CA VAL A 139 -7.15 1.29 4.49
C VAL A 139 -8.15 1.82 5.52
N GLU A 140 -8.09 3.10 5.87
CA GLU A 140 -9.03 3.72 6.79
C GLU A 140 -10.48 3.57 6.32
N SER A 141 -10.73 3.81 5.04
CA SER A 141 -12.03 3.59 4.42
C SER A 141 -12.47 2.13 4.44
N LEU A 142 -11.54 1.20 4.22
CA LEU A 142 -11.82 -0.24 4.25
C LEU A 142 -12.16 -0.70 5.66
N ILE A 143 -11.36 -0.33 6.66
CA ILE A 143 -11.60 -0.63 8.07
C ILE A 143 -13.01 -0.18 8.48
N TYR A 144 -13.38 1.06 8.13
CA TYR A 144 -14.71 1.58 8.40
C TYR A 144 -15.81 0.71 7.77
N LYS A 145 -15.66 0.35 6.49
CA LYS A 145 -16.64 -0.49 5.78
C LYS A 145 -16.76 -1.88 6.38
N LEU A 146 -15.63 -2.54 6.68
CA LEU A 146 -15.64 -3.87 7.31
C LEU A 146 -16.35 -3.83 8.67
N ARG A 147 -16.09 -2.83 9.50
CA ARG A 147 -16.78 -2.61 10.76
C ARG A 147 -18.28 -2.42 10.58
N MET A 148 -18.69 -1.63 9.59
CA MET A 148 -20.11 -1.41 9.28
C MET A 148 -20.80 -2.67 8.72
N PHE A 149 -20.06 -3.62 8.16
CA PHE A 149 -20.57 -4.93 7.79
C PHE A 149 -20.55 -5.95 8.97
N GLY A 150 -20.05 -5.55 10.14
CA GLY A 150 -19.91 -6.43 11.31
C GLY A 150 -18.79 -7.46 11.15
N VAL A 151 -17.79 -7.18 10.31
CA VAL A 151 -16.61 -8.03 10.17
C VAL A 151 -15.59 -7.66 11.24
N PRO A 152 -15.20 -8.59 12.15
CA PRO A 152 -14.15 -8.34 13.11
C PRO A 152 -12.79 -8.23 12.40
N ILE A 153 -11.98 -7.24 12.80
CA ILE A 153 -10.62 -7.03 12.27
C ILE A 153 -9.65 -7.36 13.40
N GLU A 154 -8.60 -8.12 13.08
CA GLU A 154 -7.57 -8.49 14.04
C GLU A 154 -6.31 -7.66 13.85
N GLY A 155 -5.96 -6.95 14.90
CA GLY A 155 -4.76 -6.11 14.92
C GLY A 155 -4.81 -4.93 13.95
N GLU A 156 -3.64 -4.39 13.68
CA GLU A 156 -3.43 -3.27 12.79
C GLU A 156 -3.27 -3.74 11.34
N ALA A 157 -3.71 -2.91 10.39
CA ALA A 157 -3.42 -3.18 8.98
C ALA A 157 -1.93 -3.01 8.68
N ARG A 158 -1.33 -4.00 8.03
CA ARG A 158 0.09 -4.02 7.68
C ARG A 158 0.30 -3.40 6.31
N ILE A 159 1.14 -2.36 6.21
CA ILE A 159 1.47 -1.72 4.94
C ILE A 159 2.95 -1.94 4.64
N PHE A 160 3.24 -2.56 3.51
CA PHE A 160 4.57 -2.92 3.03
C PHE A 160 5.03 -1.91 1.97
N CYS A 161 6.17 -1.26 2.23
CA CYS A 161 6.79 -0.24 1.38
C CYS A 161 8.27 -0.54 1.19
N ASP A 162 8.80 -0.38 -0.02
CA ASP A 162 10.20 -0.70 -0.33
C ASP A 162 11.18 0.48 -0.13
N ASN A 163 10.73 1.57 0.45
CA ASN A 163 11.55 2.73 0.75
C ASN A 163 11.82 2.85 2.26
N GLU A 164 13.01 2.42 2.70
CA GLU A 164 13.42 2.47 4.12
C GLU A 164 13.28 3.89 4.73
N SER A 165 13.58 4.94 3.96
CA SER A 165 13.46 6.32 4.47
C SER A 165 12.00 6.70 4.75
N VAL A 166 11.06 6.20 3.94
CA VAL A 166 9.63 6.39 4.13
C VAL A 166 9.15 5.61 5.35
N VAL A 167 9.53 4.34 5.46
CA VAL A 167 9.20 3.48 6.62
C VAL A 167 9.71 4.11 7.91
N ASN A 168 10.98 4.53 7.94
CA ASN A 168 11.56 5.18 9.12
C ASN A 168 10.86 6.50 9.46
N SER A 169 10.55 7.32 8.46
CA SER A 169 9.90 8.62 8.70
C SER A 169 8.45 8.47 9.19
N SER A 170 7.76 7.41 8.77
CA SER A 170 6.38 7.14 9.18
C SER A 170 6.27 6.45 10.54
N GLY A 171 7.22 5.60 10.89
CA GLY A 171 7.17 4.77 12.08
C GLY A 171 8.07 5.25 13.25
N ASN A 172 9.12 6.03 12.98
CA ASN A 172 10.04 6.47 14.05
C ASN A 172 9.63 7.86 14.59
N PRO A 173 9.29 7.99 15.88
CA PRO A 173 8.89 9.26 16.49
C PRO A 173 9.99 10.33 16.45
N GLU A 174 11.27 9.95 16.50
CA GLU A 174 12.41 10.87 16.50
C GLU A 174 12.69 11.50 15.13
N THR A 175 12.08 10.97 14.06
CA THR A 175 12.35 11.46 12.70
C THR A 175 11.70 12.82 12.46
N VAL A 176 12.51 13.80 12.07
CA VAL A 176 12.04 15.15 11.74
C VAL A 176 11.83 15.28 10.23
N LEU A 177 10.67 15.81 9.85
CA LEU A 177 10.35 16.08 8.46
C LEU A 177 11.23 17.20 7.88
N LYS A 178 12.14 16.84 6.97
CA LYS A 178 13.00 17.80 6.28
C LYS A 178 12.32 18.51 5.09
N LYS A 179 11.20 17.98 4.60
CA LYS A 179 10.50 18.43 3.38
C LYS A 179 9.13 19.00 3.73
N LYS A 180 9.04 20.32 3.91
CA LYS A 180 7.80 21.01 4.31
C LYS A 180 6.58 20.74 3.42
N HIS A 181 6.76 20.50 2.11
CA HIS A 181 5.65 20.24 1.19
C HIS A 181 4.97 18.88 1.43
N CYS A 182 5.66 17.92 2.08
CA CYS A 182 5.06 16.64 2.45
C CYS A 182 4.37 16.65 3.83
N SER A 183 4.27 17.81 4.50
CA SER A 183 3.83 17.90 5.90
C SER A 183 2.47 17.25 6.14
N VAL A 184 1.47 17.54 5.31
CA VAL A 184 0.12 16.98 5.47
C VAL A 184 0.12 15.46 5.33
N ALA A 185 0.81 14.93 4.33
CA ALA A 185 0.93 13.49 4.13
C ALA A 185 1.68 12.82 5.30
N TYR A 186 2.76 13.46 5.76
CA TYR A 186 3.58 13.00 6.86
C TYR A 186 2.77 12.87 8.17
N HIS A 187 2.06 13.91 8.55
CA HIS A 187 1.26 13.89 9.77
C HIS A 187 0.09 12.91 9.66
N LYS A 188 -0.63 12.86 8.51
CA LYS A 188 -1.72 11.90 8.31
C LYS A 188 -1.28 10.44 8.50
N VAL A 189 -0.13 10.05 7.94
CA VAL A 189 0.38 8.69 8.10
C VAL A 189 0.73 8.41 9.57
N ARG A 190 1.42 9.33 10.23
CA ARG A 190 1.84 9.19 11.64
C ARG A 190 0.65 9.13 12.60
N GLU A 191 -0.38 9.93 12.38
CA GLU A 191 -1.63 9.87 13.13
C GLU A 191 -2.29 8.50 13.01
N MET A 192 -2.28 7.91 11.81
CA MET A 192 -2.85 6.57 11.59
C MET A 192 -2.02 5.48 12.26
N VAL A 193 -0.70 5.63 12.33
CA VAL A 193 0.19 4.74 13.12
C VAL A 193 -0.08 4.92 14.61
N ALA A 194 -0.15 6.16 15.10
CA ALA A 194 -0.42 6.49 16.51
C ALA A 194 -1.79 5.99 16.98
N SER A 195 -2.81 6.02 16.12
CA SER A 195 -4.15 5.49 16.44
C SER A 195 -4.23 3.96 16.46
N GLY A 196 -3.13 3.25 16.15
CA GLY A 196 -3.11 1.79 16.09
C GLY A 196 -3.91 1.18 14.94
N LYS A 197 -4.22 1.97 13.89
CA LYS A 197 -4.94 1.45 12.71
C LYS A 197 -4.03 0.78 11.69
N VAL A 198 -2.79 1.26 11.58
CA VAL A 198 -1.81 0.76 10.60
C VAL A 198 -0.42 0.61 11.20
N LEU A 199 0.33 -0.37 10.71
CA LEU A 199 1.77 -0.52 10.93
C LEU A 199 2.49 -0.52 9.58
N ILE A 200 3.64 0.18 9.52
CA ILE A 200 4.41 0.30 8.29
C ILE A 200 5.63 -0.60 8.38
N TYR A 201 5.79 -1.47 7.39
CA TYR A 201 6.88 -2.44 7.28
C TYR A 201 7.72 -2.15 6.04
N TYR A 202 9.00 -2.47 6.14
CA TYR A 202 9.87 -2.50 4.97
C TYR A 202 9.65 -3.81 4.20
N GLU A 203 9.53 -3.70 2.89
CA GLU A 203 9.49 -4.85 1.97
C GLU A 203 10.57 -4.67 0.89
N HIS A 204 11.21 -5.75 0.50
CA HIS A 204 12.22 -5.66 -0.54
C HIS A 204 11.57 -5.46 -1.92
N SER A 205 12.15 -4.58 -2.78
CA SER A 205 11.59 -4.27 -4.11
C SER A 205 11.40 -5.50 -5.03
N SER A 206 12.13 -6.61 -4.80
CA SER A 206 11.96 -7.83 -5.60
C SER A 206 10.68 -8.61 -5.26
N SER A 207 10.10 -8.38 -4.10
CA SER A 207 8.89 -9.04 -3.57
C SER A 207 7.71 -8.09 -3.44
N ASN A 208 7.90 -6.77 -3.62
CA ASN A 208 6.82 -5.80 -3.57
C ASN A 208 5.86 -5.96 -4.75
N LEU A 209 4.68 -6.53 -4.49
CA LEU A 209 3.65 -6.78 -5.51
C LEU A 209 3.14 -5.50 -6.19
N ALA A 210 3.23 -4.35 -5.53
CA ALA A 210 2.79 -3.07 -6.08
C ALA A 210 3.65 -2.59 -7.26
N ASP A 211 4.88 -3.11 -7.43
CA ASP A 211 5.73 -2.87 -8.60
C ASP A 211 5.05 -3.22 -9.93
N LEU A 212 4.17 -4.23 -9.92
CA LEU A 212 3.36 -4.61 -11.09
C LEU A 212 2.42 -3.49 -11.58
N LEU A 213 2.07 -2.57 -10.68
CA LEU A 213 1.08 -1.50 -10.95
C LEU A 213 1.71 -0.14 -11.25
N THR A 214 3.02 0.01 -11.09
CA THR A 214 3.70 1.31 -11.19
C THR A 214 4.59 1.44 -12.42
N LYS A 215 5.28 0.38 -12.82
CA LYS A 215 6.33 0.43 -13.84
C LYS A 215 6.35 -0.82 -14.72
N PRO A 216 6.77 -0.70 -16.01
CA PRO A 216 7.01 -1.87 -16.85
C PRO A 216 8.21 -2.65 -16.31
N LEU A 217 8.00 -3.91 -15.96
CA LEU A 217 9.02 -4.80 -15.43
C LEU A 217 9.56 -5.74 -16.51
N SER A 218 10.86 -6.08 -16.42
CA SER A 218 11.43 -7.17 -17.21
C SER A 218 10.73 -8.50 -16.89
N SER A 219 10.71 -9.43 -17.84
CA SER A 219 10.05 -10.74 -17.64
C SER A 219 10.57 -11.47 -16.41
N SER A 220 11.87 -11.41 -16.14
CA SER A 220 12.51 -12.05 -14.98
C SER A 220 12.03 -11.49 -13.64
N LYS A 221 11.74 -10.20 -13.55
CA LYS A 221 11.19 -9.56 -12.34
C LYS A 221 9.68 -9.72 -12.24
N ARG A 222 8.99 -9.66 -13.36
CA ARG A 222 7.53 -9.71 -13.42
C ARG A 222 6.97 -11.08 -13.09
N GLN A 223 7.57 -12.16 -13.61
CA GLN A 223 7.03 -13.50 -13.48
C GLN A 223 6.85 -13.97 -12.02
N PRO A 224 7.84 -13.82 -11.11
CA PRO A 224 7.66 -14.19 -9.71
C PRO A 224 6.51 -13.42 -9.04
N LEU A 225 6.37 -12.11 -9.32
CA LEU A 225 5.30 -11.29 -8.74
C LEU A 225 3.91 -11.68 -9.28
N ILE A 226 3.81 -12.02 -10.58
CA ILE A 226 2.57 -12.53 -11.16
C ILE A 226 2.19 -13.87 -10.53
N GLN A 227 3.15 -14.78 -10.35
CA GLN A 227 2.90 -16.08 -9.72
C GLN A 227 2.46 -15.96 -8.25
N ALA A 228 2.89 -14.91 -7.55
CA ALA A 228 2.44 -14.63 -6.19
C ALA A 228 1.02 -14.02 -6.15
N LEU A 229 0.57 -13.37 -7.22
CA LEU A 229 -0.72 -12.70 -7.31
C LEU A 229 -1.78 -13.52 -8.03
N LEU A 230 -1.40 -14.26 -9.07
CA LEU A 230 -2.28 -15.03 -9.95
C LEU A 230 -1.84 -16.50 -9.98
N HIS A 231 -2.81 -17.40 -10.00
CA HIS A 231 -2.63 -18.85 -10.08
C HIS A 231 -3.11 -19.39 -11.44
#